data_0565ec2e365098da198d87f496800213
#
_entry.id   0565ec2e365098da198d87f496800213
#
_cell.length_a   1.000
_cell.length_b   1.000
_cell.length_c   1.000
_cell.angle_alpha   90.00
_cell.angle_beta   90.00
_cell.angle_gamma   90.00
#
_symmetry.space_group_name_H-M   'P 1'
#
loop_
_entity.id
_entity.type
_entity.pdbx_description
1 polymer ?
#
loop_
_entity_poly.entity_id
_entity_poly.type
_entity_poly.pdbx_seq_one_letter_code
_entity_poly.pdbx_strand_id
1 'polypeptide(L)'
;VGSEMCIRDRAMLPFCGYHMGDYWQHWLDMGKKIPKPPKIFNVNWFRTDEDGNFAWPGFGDNMRVLQWIISRADDEIGAAETALGYEPNTHDIDMEGLEMSMYDMRRLLSVDRELWLQECEDAREYYEKIGKVPPELYEELDALEMRLNRGYKVKHE
;
A
#
# COMPACT_ATOMS: atom_id res chain seq x y z
N VAL A 1 0.71 11.49 -4.06
CA VAL A 1 0.46 10.11 -3.61
C VAL A 1 1.66 9.57 -2.83
N GLY A 2 2.89 9.68 -3.34
CA GLY A 2 4.12 9.32 -2.62
C GLY A 2 4.36 10.10 -1.34
N SER A 3 3.87 11.31 -1.29
CA SER A 3 3.92 12.11 -0.07
C SER A 3 3.19 11.48 1.11
N GLU A 4 2.22 10.59 0.92
CA GLU A 4 1.38 10.06 2.00
C GLU A 4 1.91 8.79 2.64
N MET A 5 2.52 7.88 1.89
CA MET A 5 3.32 6.81 2.50
C MET A 5 4.49 7.42 3.29
N CYS A 6 5.15 8.42 2.72
CA CYS A 6 6.15 9.23 3.42
C CYS A 6 5.57 9.99 4.63
N ILE A 7 4.30 10.39 4.62
CA ILE A 7 3.65 11.09 5.76
C ILE A 7 3.47 10.14 6.95
N ARG A 8 3.12 8.87 6.76
CA ARG A 8 3.00 7.91 7.87
C ARG A 8 4.35 7.66 8.53
N ASP A 9 5.38 7.41 7.75
CA ASP A 9 6.73 7.25 8.27
C ASP A 9 7.27 8.56 8.84
N ARG A 10 6.96 9.69 8.21
CA ARG A 10 7.26 11.02 8.75
C ARG A 10 6.44 11.34 9.99
N ALA A 11 5.20 10.85 10.12
CA ALA A 11 4.40 11.04 11.31
C ALA A 11 5.00 10.34 12.53
N MET A 12 5.65 9.19 12.37
CA MET A 12 6.34 8.50 13.44
C MET A 12 7.72 9.09 13.74
N LEU A 13 8.38 9.71 12.77
CA LEU A 13 9.72 10.25 12.90
C LEU A 13 9.90 11.22 14.09
N PRO A 14 8.97 12.18 14.35
CA PRO A 14 9.07 13.07 15.49
C PRO A 14 8.92 12.37 16.84
N PHE A 15 8.33 11.18 16.86
CA PHE A 15 8.06 10.41 18.09
C PHE A 15 9.09 9.30 18.33
N CYS A 16 9.95 9.01 17.38
CA CYS A 16 11.06 8.09 17.56
C CYS A 16 12.19 8.78 18.35
N GLY A 17 12.39 8.36 19.60
CA GLY A 17 13.51 8.82 20.43
C GLY A 17 14.86 8.20 20.06
N TYR A 18 14.95 7.44 18.96
CA TYR A 18 16.13 6.75 18.46
C TYR A 18 16.08 6.71 16.92
N HIS A 19 17.12 6.16 16.30
CA HIS A 19 17.23 6.19 14.83
C HIS A 19 16.14 5.36 14.16
N MET A 20 15.52 5.91 13.10
CA MET A 20 14.39 5.27 12.39
C MET A 20 14.76 3.90 11.80
N GLY A 21 15.99 3.73 11.34
CA GLY A 21 16.50 2.44 10.88
C GLY A 21 16.47 1.35 11.95
N ASP A 22 16.73 1.70 13.21
CA ASP A 22 16.62 0.75 14.33
C ASP A 22 15.17 0.38 14.62
N TYR A 23 14.22 1.33 14.43
CA TYR A 23 12.79 1.07 14.51
C TYR A 23 12.33 0.10 13.42
N TRP A 24 12.74 0.28 12.18
CA TRP A 24 12.43 -0.63 11.08
C TRP A 24 13.04 -2.01 11.30
N GLN A 25 14.29 -2.06 11.74
CA GLN A 25 14.95 -3.35 12.07
C GLN A 25 14.17 -4.10 13.13
N HIS A 26 13.68 -3.41 14.17
CA HIS A 26 12.85 -4.02 15.19
C HIS A 26 11.58 -4.67 14.59
N TRP A 27 10.89 -4.01 13.66
CA TRP A 27 9.72 -4.58 13.01
C TRP A 27 10.04 -5.80 12.14
N LEU A 28 11.14 -5.77 11.39
CA LEU A 28 11.63 -6.92 10.62
C LEU A 28 11.96 -8.11 11.54
N ASP A 29 12.61 -7.84 12.66
CA ASP A 29 12.95 -8.87 13.66
C ASP A 29 11.71 -9.45 14.33
N MET A 30 10.70 -8.63 14.60
CA MET A 30 9.42 -9.10 15.14
C MET A 30 8.68 -9.97 14.12
N GLY A 31 8.67 -9.61 12.86
CA GLY A 31 8.10 -10.45 11.79
C GLY A 31 8.74 -11.84 11.71
N LYS A 32 10.06 -11.93 11.95
CA LYS A 32 10.79 -13.20 11.99
C LYS A 32 10.50 -14.02 13.28
N LYS A 33 10.16 -13.37 14.39
CA LYS A 33 9.93 -14.01 15.69
C LYS A 33 8.51 -14.49 15.91
N ILE A 34 7.53 -13.83 15.30
CA ILE A 34 6.11 -14.14 15.49
C ILE A 34 5.71 -15.29 14.54
N PRO A 35 5.31 -16.46 15.06
CA PRO A 35 4.97 -17.62 14.21
C PRO A 35 3.77 -17.36 13.28
N LYS A 36 2.82 -16.51 13.69
CA LYS A 36 1.67 -16.08 12.91
C LYS A 36 1.56 -14.56 12.99
N PRO A 37 2.30 -13.82 12.16
CA PRO A 37 2.25 -12.36 12.18
C PRO A 37 0.87 -11.85 11.71
N PRO A 38 0.44 -10.68 12.19
CA PRO A 38 -0.79 -10.06 11.71
C PRO A 38 -0.65 -9.68 10.23
N LYS A 39 -1.75 -9.73 9.49
CA LYS A 39 -1.80 -9.18 8.14
C LYS A 39 -1.74 -7.65 8.22
N ILE A 40 -0.96 -7.04 7.35
CA ILE A 40 -0.75 -5.59 7.32
C ILE A 40 -1.36 -5.05 6.03
N PHE A 41 -2.19 -4.02 6.16
CA PHE A 41 -2.86 -3.38 5.03
C PHE A 41 -2.43 -1.91 4.93
N ASN A 42 -2.19 -1.47 3.71
CA ASN A 42 -1.97 -0.06 3.40
C ASN A 42 -3.16 0.49 2.61
N VAL A 43 -3.73 1.59 3.07
CA VAL A 43 -4.88 2.24 2.41
C VAL A 43 -4.56 3.70 2.14
N ASN A 44 -4.76 4.13 0.91
CA ASN A 44 -4.67 5.54 0.53
C ASN A 44 -6.08 6.13 0.36
N TRP A 45 -6.52 6.89 1.34
CA TRP A 45 -7.81 7.59 1.34
C TRP A 45 -7.84 8.84 0.46
N PHE A 46 -6.68 9.32 0.01
CA PHE A 46 -6.51 10.65 -0.58
C PHE A 46 -6.03 10.59 -2.04
N ARG A 47 -6.17 9.46 -2.69
CA ARG A 47 -5.88 9.34 -4.12
C ARG A 47 -6.75 10.33 -4.88
N THR A 48 -6.15 11.12 -5.76
CA THR A 48 -6.83 12.09 -6.60
C THR A 48 -6.97 11.60 -8.04
N ASP A 49 -7.99 12.10 -8.72
CA ASP A 49 -8.15 11.99 -10.16
C ASP A 49 -7.29 13.02 -10.92
N GLU A 50 -7.44 13.08 -12.24
CA GLU A 50 -6.70 14.01 -13.11
C GLU A 50 -7.06 15.48 -12.87
N ASP A 51 -8.26 15.75 -12.34
CA ASP A 51 -8.76 17.08 -12.00
C ASP A 51 -8.40 17.49 -10.57
N GLY A 52 -7.74 16.62 -9.81
CA GLY A 52 -7.34 16.87 -8.43
C GLY A 52 -8.42 16.62 -7.38
N ASN A 53 -9.58 16.06 -7.76
CA ASN A 53 -10.61 15.65 -6.82
C ASN A 53 -10.28 14.31 -6.20
N PHE A 54 -10.76 14.06 -4.97
CA PHE A 54 -10.58 12.75 -4.34
C PHE A 54 -11.31 11.67 -5.15
N ALA A 55 -10.56 10.63 -5.54
CA ALA A 55 -11.08 9.49 -6.28
C ALA A 55 -11.98 8.58 -5.42
N TRP A 56 -11.84 8.62 -4.10
CA TRP A 56 -12.68 7.91 -3.14
C TRP A 56 -13.58 8.90 -2.40
N PRO A 57 -14.88 8.61 -2.25
CA PRO A 57 -15.82 9.53 -1.59
C PRO A 57 -15.49 9.83 -0.12
N GLY A 58 -14.83 8.90 0.55
CA GLY A 58 -14.33 9.08 1.91
C GLY A 58 -15.36 8.76 2.98
N PHE A 59 -15.08 9.22 4.11
CA PHE A 59 -15.71 9.13 5.43
C PHE A 59 -16.72 7.97 5.66
N GLY A 60 -17.98 8.11 5.25
CA GLY A 60 -19.01 7.09 5.46
C GLY A 60 -18.74 5.80 4.67
N ASP A 61 -18.12 5.91 3.50
CA ASP A 61 -17.84 4.78 2.62
C ASP A 61 -16.54 4.04 2.98
N ASN A 62 -15.72 4.60 3.88
CA ASN A 62 -14.49 3.95 4.35
C ASN A 62 -14.76 2.58 5.00
N MET A 63 -15.93 2.39 5.60
CA MET A 63 -16.33 1.10 6.19
C MET A 63 -16.37 -0.04 5.18
N ARG A 64 -16.65 0.21 3.91
CA ARG A 64 -16.64 -0.78 2.83
C ARG A 64 -15.26 -1.40 2.64
N VAL A 65 -14.22 -0.55 2.67
CA VAL A 65 -12.82 -1.01 2.60
C VAL A 65 -12.42 -1.75 3.86
N LEU A 66 -12.82 -1.26 5.03
CA LEU A 66 -12.54 -1.94 6.31
C LEU A 66 -13.23 -3.30 6.39
N GLN A 67 -14.44 -3.44 5.86
CA GLN A 67 -15.13 -4.72 5.77
C GLN A 67 -14.35 -5.73 4.92
N TRP A 68 -13.87 -5.32 3.74
CA TRP A 68 -13.01 -6.18 2.94
C TRP A 68 -11.73 -6.58 3.69
N ILE A 69 -11.08 -5.63 4.39
CA ILE A 69 -9.88 -5.90 5.19
C ILE A 69 -10.15 -6.96 6.27
N ILE A 70 -11.28 -6.87 6.97
CA ILE A 70 -11.68 -7.83 8.01
C ILE A 70 -11.89 -9.20 7.38
N SER A 71 -12.71 -9.31 6.32
CA SER A 71 -12.96 -10.58 5.63
C SER A 71 -11.66 -11.19 5.06
N ARG A 72 -10.72 -10.35 4.58
CA ARG A 72 -9.40 -10.82 4.14
C ARG A 72 -8.51 -11.27 5.32
N ALA A 73 -8.62 -10.62 6.47
CA ALA A 73 -7.90 -11.02 7.67
C ALA A 73 -8.39 -12.38 8.21
N ASP A 74 -9.68 -12.65 8.07
CA ASP A 74 -10.33 -13.90 8.49
C ASP A 74 -10.27 -15.01 7.42
N ASP A 75 -9.59 -14.77 6.30
CA ASP A 75 -9.46 -15.69 5.15
C ASP A 75 -10.81 -16.08 4.50
N GLU A 76 -11.81 -15.20 4.59
CA GLU A 76 -13.15 -15.39 4.03
C GLU A 76 -13.26 -14.94 2.56
N ILE A 77 -12.36 -14.06 2.09
CA ILE A 77 -12.36 -13.52 0.73
C ILE A 77 -10.96 -13.60 0.11
N GLY A 78 -10.90 -13.83 -1.20
CA GLY A 78 -9.68 -13.81 -1.99
C GLY A 78 -9.15 -12.40 -2.25
N ALA A 79 -8.16 -12.28 -3.11
CA ALA A 79 -7.58 -11.00 -3.53
C ALA A 79 -7.00 -11.10 -4.93
N ALA A 80 -6.87 -9.95 -5.59
CA ALA A 80 -6.09 -9.83 -6.82
C ALA A 80 -4.62 -9.62 -6.47
N GLU A 81 -3.73 -10.47 -6.99
CA GLU A 81 -2.30 -10.28 -6.86
C GLU A 81 -1.82 -9.27 -7.90
N THR A 82 -1.19 -8.18 -7.46
CA THR A 82 -0.66 -7.10 -8.31
C THR A 82 0.84 -6.92 -8.07
N ALA A 83 1.47 -6.02 -8.82
CA ALA A 83 2.87 -5.68 -8.57
C ALA A 83 3.10 -5.08 -7.17
N LEU A 84 2.07 -4.45 -6.58
CA LEU A 84 2.13 -3.81 -5.26
C LEU A 84 1.83 -4.79 -4.12
N GLY A 85 1.22 -5.93 -4.41
CA GLY A 85 0.76 -6.91 -3.45
C GLY A 85 -0.68 -7.32 -3.70
N TYR A 86 -1.40 -7.68 -2.63
CA TYR A 86 -2.78 -8.14 -2.71
C TYR A 86 -3.76 -6.98 -2.56
N GLU A 87 -4.65 -6.85 -3.55
CA GLU A 87 -5.69 -5.82 -3.62
C GLU A 87 -7.08 -6.46 -3.74
N PRO A 88 -8.17 -5.74 -3.40
CA PRO A 88 -9.51 -6.23 -3.66
C PRO A 88 -9.75 -6.38 -5.18
N ASN A 89 -10.51 -7.40 -5.58
CA ASN A 89 -11.09 -7.38 -6.91
C ASN A 89 -12.17 -6.29 -6.98
N THR A 90 -12.48 -5.80 -8.17
CA THR A 90 -13.47 -4.72 -8.36
C THR A 90 -14.86 -5.04 -7.84
N HIS A 91 -15.17 -6.32 -7.62
CA HIS A 91 -16.46 -6.78 -7.11
C HIS A 91 -16.47 -7.07 -5.62
N ASP A 92 -15.32 -7.02 -4.96
CA ASP A 92 -15.17 -7.37 -3.55
C ASP A 92 -15.57 -6.20 -2.63
N ILE A 93 -15.57 -4.99 -3.15
CA ILE A 93 -16.04 -3.80 -2.45
C ILE A 93 -17.53 -3.61 -2.75
N ASP A 94 -18.34 -3.55 -1.70
CA ASP A 94 -19.77 -3.29 -1.84
C ASP A 94 -20.01 -1.90 -2.47
N MET A 95 -20.69 -1.90 -3.61
CA MET A 95 -21.01 -0.69 -4.40
C MET A 95 -22.44 -0.20 -4.19
N GLU A 96 -23.27 -0.90 -3.41
CA GLU A 96 -24.66 -0.50 -3.20
C GLU A 96 -24.74 0.85 -2.47
N GLY A 97 -25.41 1.83 -3.08
CA GLY A 97 -25.52 3.18 -2.55
C GLY A 97 -24.24 4.02 -2.60
N LEU A 98 -23.17 3.52 -3.24
CA LEU A 98 -21.95 4.29 -3.47
C LEU A 98 -22.09 5.12 -4.75
N GLU A 99 -21.86 6.42 -4.68
CA GLU A 99 -21.86 7.32 -5.84
C GLU A 99 -20.56 7.21 -6.66
N MET A 100 -20.28 5.99 -7.12
CA MET A 100 -19.11 5.66 -7.92
C MET A 100 -19.46 4.61 -8.95
N SER A 101 -18.94 4.74 -10.19
CA SER A 101 -19.12 3.74 -11.21
C SER A 101 -18.12 2.58 -11.07
N MET A 102 -18.44 1.42 -11.66
CA MET A 102 -17.49 0.30 -11.77
C MET A 102 -16.24 0.68 -12.59
N TYR A 103 -16.35 1.66 -13.48
CA TYR A 103 -15.20 2.18 -14.22
C TYR A 103 -14.25 2.94 -13.29
N ASP A 104 -14.79 3.81 -12.44
CA ASP A 104 -14.00 4.56 -11.46
C ASP A 104 -13.34 3.64 -10.44
N MET A 105 -14.06 2.61 -9.99
CA MET A 105 -13.49 1.58 -9.11
C MET A 105 -12.30 0.86 -9.77
N ARG A 106 -12.40 0.49 -11.04
CA ARG A 106 -11.27 -0.10 -11.78
C ARG A 106 -10.09 0.85 -11.89
N ARG A 107 -10.34 2.14 -12.14
CA ARG A 107 -9.28 3.16 -12.14
C ARG A 107 -8.66 3.31 -10.75
N LEU A 108 -9.47 3.31 -9.71
CA LEU A 108 -9.01 3.39 -8.34
C LEU A 108 -8.08 2.23 -7.95
N LEU A 109 -8.38 1.03 -8.41
CA LEU A 109 -7.59 -0.18 -8.18
C LEU A 109 -6.52 -0.43 -9.26
N SER A 110 -6.30 0.50 -10.18
CA SER A 110 -5.28 0.34 -11.21
C SER A 110 -3.90 0.69 -10.69
N VAL A 111 -2.91 -0.10 -11.09
CA VAL A 111 -1.48 0.16 -10.80
C VAL A 111 -0.89 0.97 -11.95
N ASP A 112 -0.61 2.24 -11.68
CA ASP A 112 0.12 3.10 -12.61
C ASP A 112 1.62 2.81 -12.49
N ARG A 113 2.18 2.16 -13.50
CA ARG A 113 3.57 1.72 -13.51
C ARG A 113 4.56 2.89 -13.44
N GLU A 114 4.32 3.96 -14.17
CA GLU A 114 5.27 5.07 -14.24
C GLU A 114 5.29 5.83 -12.92
N LEU A 115 4.12 6.08 -12.37
CA LEU A 115 3.98 6.69 -11.05
C LEU A 115 4.69 5.87 -9.97
N TRP A 116 4.49 4.54 -9.96
CA TRP A 116 5.10 3.68 -8.95
C TRP A 116 6.61 3.52 -9.11
N LEU A 117 7.15 3.60 -10.32
CA LEU A 117 8.60 3.64 -10.51
C LEU A 117 9.19 4.94 -9.96
N GLN A 118 8.51 6.09 -10.13
CA GLN A 118 8.94 7.33 -9.51
C GLN A 118 8.89 7.25 -7.98
N GLU A 119 7.85 6.64 -7.42
CA GLU A 119 7.73 6.38 -5.98
C GLU A 119 8.88 5.51 -5.44
N CYS A 120 9.36 4.54 -6.23
CA CYS A 120 10.52 3.74 -5.86
C CYS A 120 11.79 4.61 -5.77
N GLU A 121 12.00 5.52 -6.71
CA GLU A 121 13.13 6.46 -6.68
C GLU A 121 13.04 7.40 -5.46
N ASP A 122 11.88 7.98 -5.22
CA ASP A 122 11.63 8.87 -4.08
C ASP A 122 11.85 8.15 -2.73
N ALA A 123 11.42 6.88 -2.64
CA ALA A 123 11.67 6.04 -1.48
C ALA A 123 13.17 5.77 -1.27
N ARG A 124 13.90 5.51 -2.35
CA ARG A 124 15.36 5.30 -2.30
C ARG A 124 16.09 6.53 -1.81
N GLU A 125 15.76 7.70 -2.35
CA GLU A 125 16.31 8.98 -1.88
C GLU A 125 15.98 9.23 -0.40
N TYR A 126 14.77 8.88 0.03
CA TYR A 126 14.38 9.02 1.43
C TYR A 126 15.19 8.10 2.34
N TYR A 127 15.44 6.85 1.94
CA TYR A 127 16.28 5.91 2.68
C TYR A 127 17.74 6.42 2.80
N GLU A 128 18.28 7.00 1.73
CA GLU A 128 19.61 7.60 1.74
C GLU A 128 19.70 8.77 2.72
N LYS A 129 18.68 9.64 2.76
CA LYS A 129 18.60 10.77 3.70
C LYS A 129 18.53 10.34 5.15
N ILE A 130 17.81 9.25 5.44
CA ILE A 130 17.71 8.70 6.80
C ILE A 130 19.02 8.02 7.19
N GLY A 131 19.63 7.29 6.26
CA GLY A 131 20.82 6.49 6.51
C GLY A 131 20.56 5.31 7.45
N LYS A 132 21.48 4.36 7.53
CA LYS A 132 21.39 3.17 8.40
C LYS A 132 20.05 2.43 8.25
N VAL A 133 19.55 2.34 7.02
CA VAL A 133 18.33 1.61 6.69
C VAL A 133 18.65 0.12 6.57
N PRO A 134 17.80 -0.79 7.12
CA PRO A 134 17.97 -2.24 6.93
C PRO A 134 18.06 -2.61 5.45
N PRO A 135 18.99 -3.50 5.06
CA PRO A 135 19.15 -3.90 3.65
C PRO A 135 17.90 -4.57 3.07
N GLU A 136 17.11 -5.25 3.90
CA GLU A 136 15.86 -5.89 3.49
C GLU A 136 14.85 -4.90 2.89
N LEU A 137 14.87 -3.62 3.30
CA LEU A 137 14.00 -2.59 2.72
C LEU A 137 14.44 -2.20 1.31
N TYR A 138 15.73 -2.18 1.03
CA TYR A 138 16.25 -1.98 -0.34
C TYR A 138 15.96 -3.20 -1.22
N GLU A 139 16.11 -4.41 -0.70
CA GLU A 139 15.78 -5.64 -1.41
C GLU A 139 14.31 -5.69 -1.83
N GLU A 140 13.39 -5.28 -0.93
CA GLU A 140 11.96 -5.21 -1.26
C GLU A 140 11.66 -4.12 -2.28
N LEU A 141 12.34 -2.98 -2.23
CA LEU A 141 12.21 -1.91 -3.21
C LEU A 141 12.67 -2.38 -4.60
N ASP A 142 13.83 -3.05 -4.68
CA ASP A 142 14.33 -3.65 -5.92
C ASP A 142 13.37 -4.73 -6.46
N ALA A 143 12.78 -5.53 -5.57
CA ALA A 143 11.79 -6.53 -5.94
C ALA A 143 10.50 -5.89 -6.50
N LEU A 144 10.06 -4.76 -5.94
CA LEU A 144 8.92 -3.99 -6.45
C LEU A 144 9.22 -3.44 -7.84
N GLU A 145 10.37 -2.81 -8.05
CA GLU A 145 10.80 -2.33 -9.36
C GLU A 145 10.83 -3.45 -10.40
N MET A 146 11.33 -4.63 -10.04
CA MET A 146 11.33 -5.79 -10.93
C MET A 146 9.92 -6.25 -11.29
N ARG A 147 8.98 -6.28 -10.32
CA ARG A 147 7.58 -6.65 -10.58
C ARG A 147 6.91 -5.65 -11.53
N LEU A 148 7.11 -4.36 -11.31
CA LEU A 148 6.59 -3.28 -12.17
C LEU A 148 7.13 -3.38 -13.60
N ASN A 149 8.43 -3.69 -13.77
CA ASN A 149 9.08 -3.77 -15.07
C ASN A 149 8.73 -5.04 -15.86
N ARG A 150 8.39 -6.14 -15.20
CA ARG A 150 7.99 -7.39 -15.88
C ARG A 150 6.60 -7.37 -16.49
N GLY A 151 5.83 -6.30 -16.30
CA GLY A 151 4.44 -6.23 -16.78
C GLY A 151 3.59 -7.26 -16.06
N TYR A 152 3.42 -7.11 -14.77
CA TYR A 152 2.70 -8.05 -13.91
C TYR A 152 1.27 -8.24 -14.41
N LYS A 153 0.91 -9.47 -14.80
CA LYS A 153 -0.48 -9.80 -15.12
C LYS A 153 -1.19 -10.10 -13.82
N VAL A 154 -2.25 -9.36 -13.55
CA VAL A 154 -3.12 -9.59 -12.38
C VAL A 154 -3.57 -11.06 -12.38
N LYS A 155 -3.34 -11.76 -11.30
CA LYS A 155 -3.87 -13.09 -11.03
C LYS A 155 -4.97 -12.96 -10.00
N HIS A 156 -6.11 -13.55 -10.29
CA HIS A 156 -7.24 -13.62 -9.38
C HIS A 156 -7.21 -14.96 -8.65
N GLU A 157 -7.18 -14.93 -7.34
CA GLU A 157 -7.37 -16.10 -6.46
C GLU A 157 -8.85 -16.44 -6.29
#